data_8f389dcc8add29be88f1c9690dc4473a
#
_entry.id   8f389dcc8add29be88f1c9690dc4473a
#
_cell.length_a   1.000
_cell.length_b   1.000
_cell.length_c   1.000
_cell.angle_alpha   90.00
_cell.angle_beta   90.00
_cell.angle_gamma   90.00
#
_symmetry.space_group_name_H-M   'P 1'
#
loop_
_entity.id
_entity.type
_entity.pdbx_description
1 polymer ?
#
loop_
_entity_poly.entity_id
_entity_poly.type
_entity_poly.pdbx_seq_one_letter_code
_entity_poly.pdbx_strand_id
1 'polypeptide(L)'
;VIDATGKILTPGIISTDTGIGIVEIGALSVTRDDSSDLYKIGFSIYDAFNPNSVLIPWNRSNGITSTLTLPQNTDSPIGGLGSFFVLDSNLEITGIKDNVMIGRVGGSGGESRSETFSIMEDLLEFASSIDSKDMESYQDAADLIDDSPIAETMELHPRDLKAHYR
;
A
#
# COMPACT_ATOMS: atom_id res chain seq x y z
N VAL A 1 27.81 -26.10 -10.22
CA VAL A 1 28.90 -25.14 -9.92
C VAL A 1 28.84 -24.02 -10.94
N ILE A 2 28.82 -22.79 -10.47
CA ILE A 2 28.85 -21.59 -11.32
C ILE A 2 30.25 -21.00 -11.21
N ASP A 3 30.92 -20.80 -12.37
CA ASP A 3 32.21 -20.10 -12.42
C ASP A 3 31.97 -18.59 -12.33
N ALA A 4 32.38 -17.98 -11.22
CA ALA A 4 32.32 -16.55 -10.97
C ALA A 4 33.68 -15.87 -11.00
N THR A 5 34.68 -16.46 -11.64
CA THR A 5 36.05 -15.89 -11.73
C THR A 5 36.00 -14.49 -12.32
N GLY A 6 36.54 -13.50 -11.62
CA GLY A 6 36.53 -12.09 -12.02
C GLY A 6 35.18 -11.37 -11.89
N LYS A 7 34.17 -11.98 -11.27
CA LYS A 7 32.87 -11.39 -10.98
C LYS A 7 32.77 -10.97 -9.51
N ILE A 8 31.93 -9.97 -9.25
CA ILE A 8 31.54 -9.60 -7.90
C ILE A 8 30.19 -10.25 -7.60
N LEU A 9 30.14 -11.03 -6.53
CA LEU A 9 28.90 -11.64 -6.04
C LEU A 9 28.28 -10.76 -4.96
N THR A 10 27.03 -10.36 -5.16
CA THR A 10 26.28 -9.57 -4.19
C THR A 10 24.96 -10.26 -3.87
N PRO A 11 24.34 -9.99 -2.71
CA PRO A 11 22.93 -10.29 -2.50
C PRO A 11 22.06 -9.61 -3.57
N GLY A 12 20.86 -10.15 -3.80
CA GLY A 12 19.88 -9.51 -4.66
C GLY A 12 19.40 -8.19 -4.07
N ILE A 13 19.07 -7.24 -4.94
CA ILE A 13 18.62 -5.91 -4.54
C ILE A 13 17.13 -5.97 -4.19
N ILE A 14 16.77 -5.32 -3.09
CA ILE A 14 15.38 -5.05 -2.71
C ILE A 14 15.05 -3.64 -3.20
N SER A 15 14.08 -3.53 -4.12
CA SER A 15 13.57 -2.24 -4.56
C SER A 15 12.39 -1.82 -3.70
N THR A 16 12.41 -0.60 -3.18
CA THR A 16 11.33 -0.05 -2.36
C THR A 16 10.58 1.03 -3.12
N ASP A 17 9.34 1.32 -2.70
CA ASP A 17 8.47 2.33 -3.31
C ASP A 17 8.30 2.12 -4.83
N THR A 18 7.80 0.95 -5.18
CA THR A 18 7.61 0.55 -6.58
C THR A 18 6.17 0.21 -6.89
N GLY A 19 5.81 0.25 -8.19
CA GLY A 19 4.57 -0.31 -8.74
C GLY A 19 4.77 -1.67 -9.43
N ILE A 20 5.90 -2.36 -9.20
CA ILE A 20 6.15 -3.65 -9.84
C ILE A 20 5.05 -4.65 -9.46
N GLY A 21 4.45 -5.26 -10.48
CA GLY A 21 3.38 -6.24 -10.34
C GLY A 21 1.97 -5.66 -10.23
N ILE A 22 1.81 -4.34 -10.02
CA ILE A 22 0.50 -3.67 -9.97
C ILE A 22 0.35 -2.55 -10.99
N VAL A 23 1.43 -2.17 -11.67
CA VAL A 23 1.43 -1.20 -12.78
C VAL A 23 2.26 -1.77 -13.91
N GLU A 24 1.64 -2.03 -15.07
CA GLU A 24 2.35 -2.50 -16.27
C GLU A 24 2.80 -1.33 -17.15
N ILE A 25 1.89 -0.40 -17.44
CA ILE A 25 2.15 0.78 -18.25
C ILE A 25 1.65 2.02 -17.52
N GLY A 26 2.57 2.81 -16.98
CA GLY A 26 2.24 3.95 -16.12
C GLY A 26 1.29 4.98 -16.75
N ALA A 27 1.34 5.15 -18.07
CA ALA A 27 0.49 6.07 -18.81
C ALA A 27 -0.91 5.50 -19.17
N LEU A 28 -1.19 4.23 -18.86
CA LEU A 28 -2.41 3.55 -19.24
C LEU A 28 -3.17 3.09 -18.01
N SER A 29 -4.22 3.81 -17.63
CA SER A 29 -4.99 3.59 -16.39
C SER A 29 -5.54 2.16 -16.27
N VAL A 30 -5.97 1.53 -17.37
CA VAL A 30 -6.50 0.15 -17.38
C VAL A 30 -5.46 -0.90 -16.97
N THR A 31 -4.19 -0.54 -16.88
CA THR A 31 -3.08 -1.43 -16.45
C THR A 31 -2.52 -1.05 -15.09
N ARG A 32 -3.28 -0.26 -14.32
CA ARG A 32 -2.87 0.24 -13.01
C ARG A 32 -3.87 -0.23 -11.95
N ASP A 33 -3.39 -0.93 -10.96
CA ASP A 33 -4.13 -1.42 -9.79
C ASP A 33 -3.54 -0.84 -8.49
N ASP A 34 -2.97 0.36 -8.57
CA ASP A 34 -2.18 1.00 -7.53
C ASP A 34 -2.95 2.04 -6.71
N SER A 35 -4.23 2.28 -7.03
CA SER A 35 -5.07 3.25 -6.32
C SER A 35 -6.53 2.81 -6.26
N SER A 36 -7.28 3.40 -5.32
CA SER A 36 -8.72 3.18 -5.17
C SER A 36 -9.39 4.49 -4.78
N ASP A 37 -10.48 4.81 -5.46
CA ASP A 37 -11.32 5.96 -5.10
C ASP A 37 -12.17 5.66 -3.85
N LEU A 38 -12.50 4.38 -3.63
CA LEU A 38 -13.41 3.93 -2.57
C LEU A 38 -12.69 3.65 -1.25
N TYR A 39 -11.49 3.05 -1.31
CA TYR A 39 -10.74 2.67 -0.10
C TYR A 39 -9.50 3.52 0.03
N LYS A 40 -9.23 4.02 1.23
CA LYS A 40 -8.06 4.85 1.54
C LYS A 40 -7.06 4.04 2.36
N ILE A 41 -7.22 4.00 3.66
CA ILE A 41 -6.31 3.34 4.60
C ILE A 41 -6.35 1.81 4.43
N GLY A 42 -7.54 1.26 4.22
CA GLY A 42 -7.78 -0.19 4.06
C GLY A 42 -7.49 -0.72 2.66
N PHE A 43 -7.04 0.12 1.73
CA PHE A 43 -6.69 -0.34 0.39
C PHE A 43 -5.43 -1.21 0.41
N SER A 44 -5.57 -2.48 0.09
CA SER A 44 -4.47 -3.45 0.00
C SER A 44 -4.16 -3.78 -1.46
N ILE A 45 -2.89 -3.69 -1.83
CA ILE A 45 -2.44 -4.02 -3.19
C ILE A 45 -2.04 -5.48 -3.36
N TYR A 46 -2.06 -6.27 -2.28
CA TYR A 46 -1.55 -7.64 -2.32
C TYR A 46 -2.27 -8.53 -3.34
N ASP A 47 -3.60 -8.46 -3.33
CA ASP A 47 -4.43 -9.32 -4.18
C ASP A 47 -4.46 -8.84 -5.66
N ALA A 48 -3.94 -7.64 -5.93
CA ALA A 48 -3.77 -7.08 -7.27
C ALA A 48 -2.41 -7.44 -7.90
N PHE A 49 -1.48 -8.01 -7.13
CA PHE A 49 -0.15 -8.33 -7.64
C PHE A 49 -0.21 -9.37 -8.76
N ASN A 50 0.31 -9.02 -9.92
CA ASN A 50 0.39 -9.88 -11.09
C ASN A 50 1.77 -10.58 -11.16
N PRO A 51 1.89 -11.86 -10.78
CA PRO A 51 3.16 -12.59 -10.87
C PRO A 51 3.63 -12.83 -12.32
N ASN A 52 2.75 -12.60 -13.31
CA ASN A 52 3.06 -12.69 -14.73
C ASN A 52 3.49 -11.36 -15.36
N SER A 53 3.64 -10.30 -14.56
CA SER A 53 4.09 -9.01 -15.06
C SER A 53 5.38 -9.13 -15.84
N VAL A 54 5.42 -8.53 -17.03
CA VAL A 54 6.64 -8.49 -17.87
C VAL A 54 7.77 -7.71 -17.22
N LEU A 55 7.46 -6.86 -16.26
CA LEU A 55 8.43 -6.09 -15.49
C LEU A 55 9.24 -6.97 -14.53
N ILE A 56 8.69 -8.10 -14.08
CA ILE A 56 9.37 -9.00 -13.13
C ILE A 56 10.66 -9.58 -13.74
N PRO A 57 10.64 -10.31 -14.86
CA PRO A 57 11.86 -10.87 -15.44
C PRO A 57 12.84 -9.76 -15.86
N TRP A 58 12.35 -8.61 -16.29
CA TRP A 58 13.19 -7.48 -16.66
C TRP A 58 13.95 -6.91 -15.44
N ASN A 59 13.26 -6.69 -14.33
CA ASN A 59 13.89 -6.22 -13.09
C ASN A 59 14.87 -7.25 -12.50
N ARG A 60 14.51 -8.53 -12.55
CA ARG A 60 15.40 -9.62 -12.10
C ARG A 60 16.70 -9.68 -12.90
N SER A 61 16.64 -9.48 -14.21
CA SER A 61 17.84 -9.45 -15.06
C SER A 61 18.79 -8.31 -14.70
N ASN A 62 18.27 -7.27 -14.02
CA ASN A 62 19.04 -6.13 -13.50
C ASN A 62 19.40 -6.29 -12.01
N GLY A 63 19.18 -7.46 -11.41
CA GLY A 63 19.60 -7.79 -10.05
C GLY A 63 18.59 -7.47 -8.96
N ILE A 64 17.38 -7.00 -9.28
CA ILE A 64 16.31 -6.77 -8.33
C ILE A 64 15.59 -8.11 -8.10
N THR A 65 15.67 -8.65 -6.89
CA THR A 65 15.12 -9.97 -6.53
C THR A 65 13.86 -9.89 -5.68
N SER A 66 13.61 -8.73 -5.10
CA SER A 66 12.43 -8.49 -4.27
C SER A 66 11.99 -7.04 -4.38
N THR A 67 10.72 -6.79 -4.10
CA THR A 67 10.16 -5.44 -4.12
C THR A 67 9.24 -5.20 -2.92
N LEU A 68 9.27 -3.99 -2.42
CA LEU A 68 8.20 -3.44 -1.59
C LEU A 68 7.32 -2.61 -2.52
N THR A 69 6.19 -3.18 -2.90
CA THR A 69 5.22 -2.52 -3.77
C THR A 69 4.22 -1.74 -2.91
N LEU A 70 3.98 -0.50 -3.28
CA LEU A 70 3.18 0.44 -2.51
C LEU A 70 2.01 0.99 -3.33
N PRO A 71 0.85 1.22 -2.69
CA PRO A 71 -0.24 1.94 -3.34
C PRO A 71 0.13 3.40 -3.63
N GLN A 72 -0.51 3.97 -4.63
CA GLN A 72 -0.31 5.34 -5.07
C GLN A 72 -1.54 6.23 -4.81
N ASN A 73 -2.35 5.90 -3.78
CA ASN A 73 -3.42 6.78 -3.35
C ASN A 73 -2.85 8.14 -2.92
N THR A 74 -3.36 9.21 -3.51
CA THR A 74 -2.87 10.58 -3.29
C THR A 74 -3.85 11.45 -2.53
N ASP A 75 -5.10 10.99 -2.38
CA ASP A 75 -6.20 11.80 -1.83
C ASP A 75 -6.34 11.66 -0.31
N SER A 76 -5.42 10.95 0.33
CA SER A 76 -5.39 10.74 1.76
C SER A 76 -3.95 10.81 2.29
N PRO A 77 -3.72 11.39 3.47
CA PRO A 77 -2.43 11.35 4.15
C PRO A 77 -1.92 9.92 4.41
N ILE A 78 -2.85 8.96 4.57
CA ILE A 78 -2.54 7.53 4.66
C ILE A 78 -3.10 6.85 3.41
N GLY A 79 -2.21 6.38 2.55
CA GLY A 79 -2.53 5.96 1.18
C GLY A 79 -2.83 4.47 1.00
N GLY A 80 -2.85 3.68 2.08
CA GLY A 80 -3.15 2.25 2.03
C GLY A 80 -2.00 1.34 2.45
N LEU A 81 -2.17 0.04 2.17
CA LEU A 81 -1.30 -1.04 2.63
C LEU A 81 -0.45 -1.58 1.49
N GLY A 82 0.86 -1.43 1.64
CA GLY A 82 1.85 -2.02 0.77
C GLY A 82 2.25 -3.43 1.21
N SER A 83 2.88 -4.16 0.29
CA SER A 83 3.26 -5.55 0.51
C SER A 83 4.65 -5.84 -0.07
N PHE A 84 5.35 -6.73 0.61
CA PHE A 84 6.65 -7.21 0.15
C PHE A 84 6.47 -8.45 -0.73
N PHE A 85 7.12 -8.46 -1.88
CA PHE A 85 7.08 -9.58 -2.83
C PHE A 85 8.48 -10.05 -3.20
N VAL A 86 8.62 -11.36 -3.34
CA VAL A 86 9.79 -11.97 -3.95
C VAL A 86 9.53 -12.08 -5.46
N LEU A 87 10.44 -11.54 -6.25
CA LEU A 87 10.37 -11.58 -7.71
C LEU A 87 10.98 -12.90 -8.21
N ASP A 88 10.31 -14.00 -7.97
CA ASP A 88 10.74 -15.31 -8.46
C ASP A 88 10.15 -15.63 -9.85
N SER A 89 10.36 -16.84 -10.35
CA SER A 89 9.79 -17.31 -11.64
C SER A 89 8.53 -18.14 -11.47
N ASN A 90 8.03 -18.25 -10.24
CA ASN A 90 6.78 -18.91 -9.96
C ASN A 90 5.62 -18.00 -10.37
N LEU A 91 4.54 -18.61 -10.83
CA LEU A 91 3.31 -17.90 -11.16
C LEU A 91 2.43 -17.67 -9.92
N GLU A 92 2.96 -17.95 -8.75
CA GLU A 92 2.30 -17.76 -7.46
C GLU A 92 2.87 -16.53 -6.75
N ILE A 93 2.02 -15.88 -5.98
CA ILE A 93 2.45 -14.73 -5.17
C ILE A 93 3.26 -15.25 -3.98
N THR A 94 4.53 -14.87 -3.94
CA THR A 94 5.43 -15.13 -2.81
C THR A 94 5.77 -13.82 -2.13
N GLY A 95 5.34 -13.64 -0.87
CA GLY A 95 5.57 -12.36 -0.19
C GLY A 95 4.95 -12.28 1.18
N ILE A 96 4.97 -11.06 1.72
CA ILE A 96 4.35 -10.71 3.00
C ILE A 96 3.25 -9.69 2.74
N LYS A 97 2.01 -10.11 3.00
CA LYS A 97 0.82 -9.27 2.79
C LYS A 97 0.74 -8.14 3.80
N ASP A 98 0.35 -6.95 3.33
CA ASP A 98 -0.03 -5.79 4.15
C ASP A 98 0.98 -5.48 5.28
N ASN A 99 2.27 -5.56 4.99
CA ASN A 99 3.31 -5.40 5.99
C ASN A 99 3.82 -3.95 6.17
N VAL A 100 3.30 -3.03 5.36
CA VAL A 100 3.64 -1.60 5.42
C VAL A 100 2.39 -0.77 5.16
N MET A 101 2.19 0.27 5.96
CA MET A 101 1.22 1.33 5.70
C MET A 101 1.98 2.56 5.18
N ILE A 102 1.50 3.15 4.09
CA ILE A 102 2.15 4.31 3.51
C ILE A 102 1.51 5.61 4.00
N GLY A 103 2.34 6.52 4.53
CA GLY A 103 1.97 7.89 4.86
C GLY A 103 2.64 8.88 3.92
N ARG A 104 1.92 9.92 3.54
CA ARG A 104 2.42 10.99 2.67
C ARG A 104 2.27 12.34 3.36
N VAL A 105 3.35 13.10 3.43
CA VAL A 105 3.38 14.44 4.01
C VAL A 105 3.69 15.47 2.93
N GLY A 106 2.68 16.27 2.62
CA GLY A 106 2.73 17.20 1.50
C GLY A 106 2.50 16.50 0.17
N GLY A 107 1.83 17.12 -0.74
CA GLY A 107 1.54 16.50 -2.02
C GLY A 107 0.50 17.25 -2.84
N SER A 108 -0.11 16.53 -3.77
CA SER A 108 -1.01 17.02 -4.80
C SER A 108 -2.42 17.40 -4.32
N GLY A 109 -2.78 17.10 -3.08
CA GLY A 109 -4.11 17.36 -2.52
C GLY A 109 -4.40 18.83 -2.17
N GLY A 110 -3.39 19.69 -2.25
CA GLY A 110 -3.56 21.13 -1.96
C GLY A 110 -3.44 21.50 -0.49
N GLU A 111 -3.38 20.54 0.41
CA GLU A 111 -3.21 20.79 1.84
C GLU A 111 -1.79 21.22 2.18
N SER A 112 -1.68 22.09 3.19
CA SER A 112 -0.38 22.42 3.75
C SER A 112 0.19 21.23 4.53
N ARG A 113 1.53 21.16 4.66
CA ARG A 113 2.16 20.11 5.48
C ARG A 113 1.65 20.11 6.93
N SER A 114 1.34 21.28 7.48
CA SER A 114 0.79 21.41 8.83
C SER A 114 -0.60 20.77 8.92
N GLU A 115 -1.45 21.03 7.94
CA GLU A 115 -2.79 20.44 7.83
C GLU A 115 -2.72 18.91 7.69
N THR A 116 -1.83 18.44 6.83
CA THR A 116 -1.59 16.97 6.68
C THR A 116 -1.20 16.31 8.01
N PHE A 117 -0.33 16.95 8.80
CA PHE A 117 0.05 16.43 10.11
C PHE A 117 -1.13 16.44 11.09
N SER A 118 -1.93 17.52 11.11
CA SER A 118 -3.13 17.58 11.97
C SER A 118 -4.12 16.47 11.61
N ILE A 119 -4.39 16.25 10.32
CA ILE A 119 -5.26 15.14 9.87
C ILE A 119 -4.70 13.78 10.29
N MET A 120 -3.40 13.57 10.18
CA MET A 120 -2.77 12.32 10.64
C MET A 120 -2.87 12.13 12.15
N GLU A 121 -2.70 13.19 12.94
CA GLU A 121 -2.88 13.16 14.39
C GLU A 121 -4.31 12.81 14.76
N ASP A 122 -5.30 13.46 14.15
CA ASP A 122 -6.73 13.19 14.36
C ASP A 122 -7.09 11.75 14.01
N LEU A 123 -6.57 11.24 12.88
CA LEU A 123 -6.76 9.85 12.47
C LEU A 123 -6.19 8.85 13.47
N LEU A 124 -4.98 9.09 13.96
CA LEU A 124 -4.31 8.21 14.94
C LEU A 124 -5.01 8.27 16.30
N GLU A 125 -5.46 9.45 16.73
CA GLU A 125 -6.22 9.62 17.96
C GLU A 125 -7.56 8.89 17.87
N PHE A 126 -8.32 9.09 16.79
CA PHE A 126 -9.57 8.39 16.54
C PHE A 126 -9.35 6.87 16.54
N ALA A 127 -8.38 6.39 15.79
CA ALA A 127 -8.06 4.97 15.72
C ALA A 127 -7.69 4.38 17.09
N SER A 128 -6.93 5.11 17.90
CA SER A 128 -6.55 4.66 19.25
C SER A 128 -7.73 4.63 20.23
N SER A 129 -8.81 5.36 19.94
CA SER A 129 -10.01 5.41 20.79
C SER A 129 -10.98 4.24 20.54
N ILE A 130 -10.82 3.49 19.44
CA ILE A 130 -11.71 2.41 19.04
C ILE A 130 -11.22 1.07 19.62
N ASP A 131 -12.09 0.30 20.26
CA ASP A 131 -11.81 -1.10 20.61
C ASP A 131 -12.25 -2.01 19.43
N SER A 132 -11.48 -3.06 19.17
CA SER A 132 -11.81 -4.07 18.16
C SER A 132 -13.20 -4.71 18.37
N LYS A 133 -13.70 -4.71 19.59
CA LYS A 133 -15.05 -5.21 19.93
C LYS A 133 -16.17 -4.30 19.43
N ASP A 134 -15.87 -3.02 19.23
CA ASP A 134 -16.85 -2.04 18.75
C ASP A 134 -17.06 -2.15 17.22
N MET A 135 -16.34 -3.04 16.55
CA MET A 135 -16.36 -3.24 15.10
C MET A 135 -16.66 -4.69 14.71
N GLU A 136 -17.56 -5.37 15.41
CA GLU A 136 -17.92 -6.76 15.10
C GLU A 136 -18.60 -6.88 13.73
N SER A 137 -19.42 -5.90 13.36
CA SER A 137 -20.12 -5.85 12.08
C SER A 137 -19.63 -4.72 11.17
N TYR A 138 -20.06 -4.76 9.91
CA TYR A 138 -19.87 -3.65 8.97
C TYR A 138 -20.66 -2.40 9.40
N GLN A 139 -21.86 -2.59 9.95
CA GLN A 139 -22.72 -1.49 10.39
C GLN A 139 -22.08 -0.74 11.58
N ASP A 140 -21.55 -1.48 12.56
CA ASP A 140 -20.88 -0.87 13.70
C ASP A 140 -19.71 0.03 13.26
N ALA A 141 -18.92 -0.45 12.28
CA ALA A 141 -17.82 0.33 11.72
C ALA A 141 -18.31 1.56 10.94
N ALA A 142 -19.47 1.48 10.27
CA ALA A 142 -20.07 2.61 9.58
C ALA A 142 -20.57 3.67 10.57
N ASP A 143 -21.28 3.25 11.61
CA ASP A 143 -21.82 4.13 12.64
C ASP A 143 -20.66 4.86 13.38
N LEU A 144 -19.55 4.17 13.67
CA LEU A 144 -18.37 4.76 14.27
C LEU A 144 -17.72 5.84 13.40
N ILE A 145 -17.71 5.65 12.08
CA ILE A 145 -17.19 6.66 11.14
C ILE A 145 -18.11 7.88 11.14
N ASP A 146 -19.42 7.68 11.00
CA ASP A 146 -20.39 8.75 10.91
C ASP A 146 -20.42 9.62 12.18
N ASP A 147 -20.20 9.02 13.34
CA ASP A 147 -20.10 9.70 14.63
C ASP A 147 -18.71 10.31 14.93
N SER A 148 -17.74 10.09 14.05
CA SER A 148 -16.37 10.51 14.30
C SER A 148 -16.12 11.98 13.96
N PRO A 149 -15.21 12.67 14.69
CA PRO A 149 -14.82 14.05 14.36
C PRO A 149 -14.12 14.19 12.99
N ILE A 150 -13.62 13.11 12.44
CA ILE A 150 -12.92 13.10 11.15
C ILE A 150 -13.84 12.84 9.95
N ALA A 151 -15.12 12.53 10.17
CA ALA A 151 -16.09 12.26 9.10
C ALA A 151 -16.24 13.44 8.13
N GLU A 152 -16.11 14.67 8.63
CA GLU A 152 -16.20 15.89 7.82
C GLU A 152 -14.93 16.19 7.02
N THR A 153 -13.78 15.66 7.47
CA THR A 153 -12.47 15.97 6.88
C THR A 153 -11.96 14.86 5.97
N MET A 154 -12.49 13.65 6.09
CA MET A 154 -12.06 12.50 5.30
C MET A 154 -13.20 11.52 5.06
N GLU A 155 -13.47 11.19 3.80
CA GLU A 155 -14.35 10.09 3.44
C GLU A 155 -13.67 8.76 3.75
N LEU A 156 -14.06 8.14 4.87
CA LEU A 156 -13.59 6.82 5.26
C LEU A 156 -14.62 5.74 4.91
N HIS A 157 -14.13 4.61 4.46
CA HIS A 157 -14.94 3.42 4.27
C HIS A 157 -14.78 2.48 5.50
N PRO A 158 -15.82 1.71 5.93
CA PRO A 158 -15.71 0.79 7.07
C PRO A 158 -14.51 -0.19 7.01
N ARG A 159 -14.01 -0.50 5.82
CA ARG A 159 -12.77 -1.28 5.66
C ARG A 159 -11.51 -0.54 6.09
N ASP A 160 -11.51 0.78 6.04
CA ASP A 160 -10.38 1.59 6.45
C ASP A 160 -10.11 1.45 7.95
N LEU A 161 -11.17 1.39 8.77
CA LEU A 161 -11.04 1.10 10.20
C LEU A 161 -10.48 -0.29 10.47
N LYS A 162 -10.93 -1.31 9.73
CA LYS A 162 -10.46 -2.69 9.90
C LYS A 162 -8.99 -2.90 9.52
N ALA A 163 -8.43 -2.07 8.69
CA ALA A 163 -7.01 -2.12 8.33
C ALA A 163 -6.10 -1.75 9.51
N HIS A 164 -6.61 -0.97 10.44
CA HIS A 164 -5.86 -0.44 11.58
C HIS A 164 -5.49 -1.50 12.63
N TYR A 165 -6.19 -2.63 12.66
CA TYR A 165 -6.00 -3.72 13.63
C TYR A 165 -5.23 -4.92 13.07
N ARG A 166 -4.58 -4.77 11.94
CA ARG A 166 -3.69 -5.79 11.36
C ARG A 166 -2.24 -5.47 11.62
#